data_14647a4f1800abd328fc8ac6cd0bef49
#
_entry.id   14647a4f1800abd328fc8ac6cd0bef49
#
_cell.length_a   1.000
_cell.length_b   1.000
_cell.length_c   1.000
_cell.angle_alpha   90.00
_cell.angle_beta   90.00
_cell.angle_gamma   90.00
#
_symmetry.space_group_name_H-M   'P 1'
#
loop_
_entity.id
_entity.type
_entity.pdbx_description
1 polymer ?
#
loop_
_entity_poly.entity_id
_entity_poly.type
_entity_poly.pdbx_seq_one_letter_code
_entity_poly.pdbx_strand_id
1 'polypeptide(L)'
;FAKDYNTYSAEPDGELEVWVNRSVQYTETMQSLLDDTFNKENRTNIRLSIMPSEQKLILANASGTNPDIAMGVGYSTPFNFAIRNSAKNLLEYEDFLSFYTSCYNPEALTPVCYNDGVYGVIETQNFNVLFYRKDIFESLGIGVPNTWEDVKYLMPTLLRHQMNFYIPLSGAAGYKSFPVTTPFIFQNGAKILSDDGFSLTDVSDSDDSS
;
A
#
# COMPACT_ATOMS: atom_id res chain seq x y z
N PHE A 1 -8.28 6.35 30.82
CA PHE A 1 -8.42 4.89 30.93
C PHE A 1 -7.51 4.28 29.87
N ALA A 2 -6.25 3.99 30.23
CA ALA A 2 -5.39 3.16 29.41
C ALA A 2 -5.86 1.72 29.60
N LYS A 3 -6.53 1.14 28.61
CA LYS A 3 -6.62 -0.31 28.51
C LYS A 3 -5.20 -0.83 28.35
N ASP A 4 -4.82 -1.77 29.18
CA ASP A 4 -3.53 -2.46 29.10
C ASP A 4 -3.48 -3.24 27.79
N TYR A 5 -2.84 -2.67 26.78
CA TYR A 5 -2.60 -3.32 25.47
C TYR A 5 -1.44 -4.34 25.53
N ASN A 6 -0.98 -4.68 26.73
CA ASN A 6 0.19 -5.53 26.95
C ASN A 6 -0.11 -6.90 27.54
N THR A 7 -1.37 -7.30 27.70
CA THR A 7 -1.67 -8.67 28.14
C THR A 7 -1.67 -9.61 26.94
N TYR A 8 -0.48 -10.07 26.57
CA TYR A 8 -0.34 -11.33 25.83
C TYR A 8 -0.51 -12.47 26.81
N SER A 9 -1.66 -13.10 26.79
CA SER A 9 -1.78 -14.48 27.20
C SER A 9 -1.87 -15.31 25.91
N ALA A 10 -0.81 -15.99 25.58
CA ALA A 10 -0.86 -17.07 24.59
C ALA A 10 -1.73 -18.18 25.19
N GLU A 11 -3.00 -18.19 24.84
CA GLU A 11 -3.88 -19.31 25.13
C GLU A 11 -4.14 -20.06 23.82
N PRO A 12 -3.77 -21.32 23.73
CA PRO A 12 -3.86 -22.09 22.54
C PRO A 12 -5.18 -22.87 22.48
N ASP A 13 -6.24 -22.25 22.05
CA ASP A 13 -7.45 -22.99 21.67
C ASP A 13 -8.09 -22.36 20.45
N GLY A 14 -7.41 -22.49 19.31
CA GLY A 14 -8.00 -22.16 18.02
C GLY A 14 -8.35 -20.66 17.81
N GLU A 15 -7.81 -19.80 18.64
CA GLU A 15 -7.93 -18.35 18.47
C GLU A 15 -6.83 -17.85 17.53
N LEU A 16 -7.23 -17.17 16.44
CA LEU A 16 -6.29 -16.48 15.55
C LEU A 16 -6.14 -15.05 16.01
N GLU A 17 -4.92 -14.66 16.36
CA GLU A 17 -4.60 -13.28 16.71
C GLU A 17 -4.19 -12.48 15.48
N VAL A 18 -4.91 -11.39 15.23
CA VAL A 18 -4.65 -10.48 14.11
C VAL A 18 -4.27 -9.10 14.65
N TRP A 19 -3.08 -8.65 14.34
CA TRP A 19 -2.66 -7.28 14.66
C TRP A 19 -3.04 -6.32 13.56
N VAL A 20 -3.73 -5.24 13.92
CA VAL A 20 -4.29 -4.27 12.98
C VAL A 20 -3.65 -2.90 13.17
N ASN A 21 -2.95 -2.41 12.15
CA ASN A 21 -2.35 -1.06 12.11
C ASN A 21 -3.39 -0.04 11.59
N ARG A 22 -4.45 0.15 12.35
CA ARG A 22 -5.54 1.11 12.07
C ARG A 22 -5.99 1.77 13.38
N SER A 23 -6.92 2.73 13.29
CA SER A 23 -7.48 3.39 14.46
C SER A 23 -8.24 2.40 15.34
N VAL A 24 -8.36 2.73 16.63
CA VAL A 24 -9.17 1.97 17.61
C VAL A 24 -10.58 1.75 17.09
N GLN A 25 -11.22 2.81 16.62
CA GLN A 25 -12.60 2.76 16.12
C GLN A 25 -12.77 1.79 14.94
N TYR A 26 -11.80 1.78 14.01
CA TYR A 26 -11.80 0.83 12.89
C TYR A 26 -11.71 -0.61 13.41
N THR A 27 -10.78 -0.87 14.31
CA THR A 27 -10.53 -2.20 14.86
C THR A 27 -11.73 -2.72 15.65
N GLU A 28 -12.36 -1.89 16.49
CA GLU A 28 -13.56 -2.24 17.25
C GLU A 28 -14.75 -2.54 16.33
N THR A 29 -14.96 -1.72 15.30
CA THR A 29 -16.04 -1.95 14.32
C THR A 29 -15.80 -3.24 13.54
N MET A 30 -14.59 -3.48 13.11
CA MET A 30 -14.22 -4.70 12.40
C MET A 30 -14.37 -5.95 13.27
N GLN A 31 -13.96 -5.89 14.56
CA GLN A 31 -14.18 -6.98 15.49
C GLN A 31 -15.67 -7.30 15.67
N SER A 32 -16.49 -6.29 15.84
CA SER A 32 -17.95 -6.49 15.94
C SER A 32 -18.55 -7.17 14.70
N LEU A 33 -18.11 -6.76 13.50
CA LEU A 33 -18.53 -7.41 12.27
C LEU A 33 -18.07 -8.86 12.18
N LEU A 34 -16.82 -9.14 12.55
CA LEU A 34 -16.28 -10.51 12.58
C LEU A 34 -17.08 -11.39 13.55
N ASP A 35 -17.39 -10.89 14.74
CA ASP A 35 -18.13 -11.64 15.75
C ASP A 35 -19.59 -11.87 15.34
N ASP A 36 -20.18 -10.94 14.61
CA ASP A 36 -21.57 -11.08 14.17
C ASP A 36 -21.76 -11.93 12.91
N THR A 37 -20.73 -12.07 12.09
CA THR A 37 -20.78 -12.79 10.82
C THR A 37 -19.78 -13.94 10.78
N PHE A 38 -18.54 -13.68 10.38
CA PHE A 38 -17.53 -14.65 9.99
C PHE A 38 -17.22 -15.67 11.10
N ASN A 39 -17.01 -15.20 12.34
CA ASN A 39 -16.68 -16.08 13.47
C ASN A 39 -17.83 -17.06 13.75
N LYS A 40 -19.09 -16.60 13.67
CA LYS A 40 -20.27 -17.45 13.87
C LYS A 40 -20.48 -18.45 12.74
N GLU A 41 -20.37 -17.98 11.50
CA GLU A 41 -20.61 -18.80 10.31
C GLU A 41 -19.54 -19.88 10.12
N ASN A 42 -18.29 -19.55 10.38
CA ASN A 42 -17.15 -20.45 10.17
C ASN A 42 -16.69 -21.16 11.46
N ARG A 43 -17.32 -20.90 12.61
CA ARG A 43 -16.92 -21.44 13.92
C ARG A 43 -15.46 -21.17 14.23
N THR A 44 -15.00 -19.96 13.91
CA THR A 44 -13.65 -19.46 14.17
C THR A 44 -13.67 -18.49 15.34
N ASN A 45 -12.52 -18.26 15.95
CA ASN A 45 -12.32 -17.25 16.95
C ASN A 45 -11.17 -16.33 16.49
N ILE A 46 -11.49 -15.31 15.69
CA ILE A 46 -10.53 -14.32 15.21
C ILE A 46 -10.60 -13.11 16.13
N ARG A 47 -9.47 -12.79 16.77
CA ARG A 47 -9.32 -11.65 17.65
C ARG A 47 -8.45 -10.58 17.04
N LEU A 48 -8.96 -9.37 16.98
CA LEU A 48 -8.22 -8.20 16.49
C LEU A 48 -7.57 -7.45 17.66
N SER A 49 -6.28 -7.19 17.55
CA SER A 49 -5.51 -6.38 18.46
C SER A 49 -4.86 -5.20 17.72
N ILE A 50 -4.81 -4.03 18.36
CA ILE A 50 -4.21 -2.85 17.74
C ILE A 50 -2.69 -3.03 17.70
N MET A 51 -2.11 -2.87 16.52
CA MET A 51 -0.66 -2.79 16.34
C MET A 51 -0.20 -1.36 16.59
N PRO A 52 0.56 -1.09 17.65
CA PRO A 52 0.99 0.27 17.98
C PRO A 52 1.97 0.87 16.95
N SER A 53 2.78 0.02 16.32
CA SER A 53 3.71 0.37 15.25
C SER A 53 4.26 -0.87 14.56
N GLU A 54 4.74 -0.72 13.32
CA GLU A 54 5.41 -1.82 12.61
C GLU A 54 6.74 -2.23 13.25
N GLN A 55 7.42 -1.31 13.96
CA GLN A 55 8.61 -1.64 14.75
C GLN A 55 8.29 -2.66 15.83
N LYS A 56 7.12 -2.57 16.46
CA LYS A 56 6.68 -3.56 17.45
C LYS A 56 6.46 -4.94 16.83
N LEU A 57 5.94 -5.00 15.60
CA LEU A 57 5.80 -6.25 14.87
C LEU A 57 7.17 -6.91 14.60
N ILE A 58 8.17 -6.12 14.20
CA ILE A 58 9.55 -6.61 13.99
C ILE A 58 10.14 -7.17 15.29
N LEU A 59 9.97 -6.47 16.41
CA LEU A 59 10.44 -6.93 17.71
C LEU A 59 9.71 -8.19 18.18
N ALA A 60 8.41 -8.25 18.01
CA ALA A 60 7.60 -9.41 18.35
C ALA A 60 8.04 -10.65 17.56
N ASN A 61 8.31 -10.49 16.26
CA ASN A 61 8.83 -11.57 15.44
C ASN A 61 10.21 -12.05 15.93
N ALA A 62 11.09 -11.14 16.33
CA ALA A 62 12.40 -11.49 16.88
C ALA A 62 12.33 -12.22 18.23
N SER A 63 11.28 -11.98 19.03
CA SER A 63 11.05 -12.63 20.33
C SER A 63 10.14 -13.87 20.26
N GLY A 64 9.61 -14.20 19.08
CA GLY A 64 8.68 -15.33 18.92
C GLY A 64 7.28 -15.08 19.51
N THR A 65 6.88 -13.82 19.63
CA THR A 65 5.58 -13.39 20.15
C THR A 65 4.76 -12.65 19.09
N ASN A 66 4.98 -12.98 17.82
CA ASN A 66 4.28 -12.37 16.69
C ASN A 66 2.83 -12.88 16.60
N PRO A 67 1.92 -12.05 16.06
CA PRO A 67 0.56 -12.49 15.75
C PRO A 67 0.56 -13.51 14.60
N ASP A 68 -0.55 -14.19 14.42
CA ASP A 68 -0.78 -15.06 13.26
C ASP A 68 -0.88 -14.25 11.96
N ILE A 69 -1.52 -13.08 12.02
CA ILE A 69 -1.71 -12.19 10.89
C ILE A 69 -1.43 -10.75 11.31
N ALA A 70 -0.78 -9.97 10.44
CA ALA A 70 -0.61 -8.53 10.57
C ALA A 70 -1.30 -7.80 9.42
N MET A 71 -2.20 -6.87 9.73
CA MET A 71 -2.97 -6.07 8.78
C MET A 71 -2.57 -4.60 8.80
N GLY A 72 -2.70 -3.94 7.64
CA GLY A 72 -2.43 -2.51 7.51
C GLY A 72 -0.96 -2.15 7.59
N VAL A 73 -0.07 -3.08 7.30
CA VAL A 73 1.39 -2.86 7.24
C VAL A 73 1.80 -2.16 5.96
N GLY A 74 2.96 -1.52 5.96
CA GLY A 74 3.54 -0.90 4.78
C GLY A 74 3.85 -1.91 3.69
N TYR A 75 3.82 -1.47 2.43
CA TYR A 75 4.03 -2.33 1.25
C TYR A 75 5.37 -3.07 1.23
N SER A 76 6.39 -2.54 1.89
CA SER A 76 7.71 -3.19 2.00
C SER A 76 7.81 -4.21 3.13
N THR A 77 6.87 -4.23 4.06
CA THR A 77 6.92 -5.09 5.24
C THR A 77 6.83 -6.59 4.89
N PRO A 78 5.90 -7.06 4.04
CA PRO A 78 5.87 -8.46 3.63
C PRO A 78 7.17 -8.93 2.98
N PHE A 79 7.75 -8.11 2.10
CA PHE A 79 9.04 -8.40 1.47
C PHE A 79 10.17 -8.50 2.50
N ASN A 80 10.24 -7.56 3.46
CA ASN A 80 11.24 -7.57 4.51
C ASN A 80 11.14 -8.79 5.44
N PHE A 81 9.96 -9.33 5.66
CA PHE A 81 9.76 -10.55 6.42
C PHE A 81 10.07 -11.80 5.58
N ALA A 82 9.73 -11.79 4.28
CA ALA A 82 10.01 -12.88 3.36
C ALA A 82 11.53 -13.15 3.24
N ILE A 83 12.35 -12.13 3.01
CA ILE A 83 13.83 -12.29 2.89
C ILE A 83 14.49 -12.81 4.18
N ARG A 84 13.81 -12.72 5.31
CA ARG A 84 14.26 -13.22 6.62
C ARG A 84 13.64 -14.56 7.01
N ASN A 85 12.88 -15.17 6.10
CA ASN A 85 12.08 -16.38 6.36
C ASN A 85 11.15 -16.23 7.58
N SER A 86 10.60 -15.04 7.77
CA SER A 86 9.74 -14.68 8.90
C SER A 86 8.29 -14.47 8.49
N ALA A 87 7.95 -14.71 7.23
CA ALA A 87 6.59 -14.69 6.71
C ALA A 87 6.27 -16.05 6.06
N LYS A 88 5.04 -16.47 6.18
CA LYS A 88 4.53 -17.68 5.55
C LYS A 88 4.32 -17.45 4.06
N ASN A 89 4.76 -18.39 3.23
CA ASN A 89 4.44 -18.38 1.80
C ASN A 89 2.99 -18.81 1.60
N LEU A 90 2.17 -17.91 1.10
CA LEU A 90 0.73 -18.14 0.90
C LEU A 90 0.43 -19.14 -0.21
N LEU A 91 1.37 -19.40 -1.13
CA LEU A 91 1.24 -20.45 -2.15
C LEU A 91 1.26 -21.87 -1.59
N GLU A 92 1.63 -22.06 -0.33
CA GLU A 92 1.53 -23.33 0.35
C GLU A 92 0.07 -23.73 0.66
N TYR A 93 -0.87 -22.80 0.54
CA TYR A 93 -2.30 -23.07 0.66
C TYR A 93 -2.90 -23.32 -0.74
N GLU A 94 -3.42 -24.53 -0.97
CA GLU A 94 -3.88 -24.97 -2.30
C GLU A 94 -4.89 -24.04 -2.96
N ASP A 95 -5.80 -23.47 -2.20
CA ASP A 95 -6.86 -22.60 -2.72
C ASP A 95 -6.49 -21.11 -2.81
N PHE A 96 -5.29 -20.73 -2.36
CA PHE A 96 -4.93 -19.32 -2.25
C PHE A 96 -5.02 -18.57 -3.59
N LEU A 97 -4.40 -19.10 -4.63
CA LEU A 97 -4.40 -18.44 -5.95
C LEU A 97 -5.80 -18.37 -6.55
N SER A 98 -6.58 -19.44 -6.44
CA SER A 98 -7.94 -19.45 -6.98
C SER A 98 -8.84 -18.43 -6.26
N PHE A 99 -8.72 -18.36 -4.93
CA PHE A 99 -9.41 -17.33 -4.14
C PHE A 99 -8.96 -15.93 -4.51
N TYR A 100 -7.64 -15.68 -4.54
CA TYR A 100 -7.12 -14.35 -4.81
C TYR A 100 -7.52 -13.85 -6.21
N THR A 101 -7.37 -14.66 -7.25
CA THR A 101 -7.72 -14.27 -8.63
C THR A 101 -9.20 -14.08 -8.85
N SER A 102 -10.05 -14.66 -8.01
CA SER A 102 -11.50 -14.40 -8.04
C SER A 102 -11.88 -13.00 -7.49
N CYS A 103 -11.05 -12.43 -6.62
CA CYS A 103 -11.32 -11.18 -5.91
C CYS A 103 -10.46 -10.00 -6.39
N TYR A 104 -9.25 -10.27 -6.91
CA TYR A 104 -8.22 -9.26 -7.18
C TYR A 104 -7.53 -9.47 -8.53
N ASN A 105 -6.98 -8.38 -9.07
CA ASN A 105 -6.05 -8.50 -10.20
C ASN A 105 -4.73 -9.14 -9.71
N PRO A 106 -4.26 -10.24 -10.33
CA PRO A 106 -3.01 -10.90 -9.98
C PRO A 106 -1.79 -9.98 -9.98
N GLU A 107 -1.75 -8.98 -10.87
CA GLU A 107 -0.64 -8.01 -10.93
C GLU A 107 -0.47 -7.20 -9.63
N ALA A 108 -1.53 -7.06 -8.84
CA ALA A 108 -1.47 -6.38 -7.55
C ALA A 108 -0.61 -7.14 -6.52
N LEU A 109 -0.35 -8.44 -6.71
CA LEU A 109 0.54 -9.21 -5.82
C LEU A 109 2.03 -8.89 -6.01
N THR A 110 2.43 -8.27 -7.12
CA THR A 110 3.84 -8.00 -7.42
C THR A 110 4.66 -7.44 -6.24
N PRO A 111 4.17 -6.46 -5.45
CA PRO A 111 4.93 -5.91 -4.32
C PRO A 111 5.15 -6.87 -3.15
N VAL A 112 4.39 -7.96 -3.09
CA VAL A 112 4.45 -8.94 -2.00
C VAL A 112 5.00 -10.29 -2.43
N CYS A 113 5.52 -10.37 -3.67
CA CYS A 113 6.20 -11.54 -4.21
C CYS A 113 7.70 -11.51 -3.93
N TYR A 114 8.27 -12.68 -3.65
CA TYR A 114 9.72 -12.88 -3.50
C TYR A 114 10.06 -14.36 -3.76
N ASN A 115 11.09 -14.64 -4.57
CA ASN A 115 11.58 -16.00 -4.87
C ASN A 115 10.44 -16.99 -5.16
N ASP A 116 9.60 -16.67 -6.14
CA ASP A 116 8.45 -17.47 -6.56
C ASP A 116 7.40 -17.73 -5.44
N GLY A 117 7.47 -16.99 -4.34
CA GLY A 117 6.51 -17.04 -3.24
C GLY A 117 5.68 -15.76 -3.13
N VAL A 118 4.53 -15.87 -2.46
CA VAL A 118 3.65 -14.74 -2.12
C VAL A 118 3.52 -14.65 -0.60
N TYR A 119 3.83 -13.48 -0.04
CA TYR A 119 3.97 -13.30 1.41
C TYR A 119 3.00 -12.26 1.99
N GLY A 120 2.00 -11.90 1.25
CA GLY A 120 0.97 -10.98 1.70
C GLY A 120 -0.17 -10.84 0.70
N VAL A 121 -1.22 -10.17 1.12
CA VAL A 121 -2.38 -9.80 0.29
C VAL A 121 -2.54 -8.29 0.34
N ILE A 122 -2.96 -7.71 -0.76
CA ILE A 122 -3.19 -6.27 -0.84
C ILE A 122 -4.57 -5.94 -0.25
N GLU A 123 -4.58 -5.17 0.84
CA GLU A 123 -5.80 -4.66 1.46
C GLU A 123 -6.28 -3.38 0.79
N THR A 124 -5.35 -2.47 0.47
CA THR A 124 -5.65 -1.16 -0.09
C THR A 124 -4.72 -0.83 -1.25
N GLN A 125 -5.23 -0.11 -2.23
CA GLN A 125 -4.44 0.42 -3.33
C GLN A 125 -4.51 1.94 -3.33
N ASN A 126 -3.37 2.60 -3.46
CA ASN A 126 -3.27 4.04 -3.62
C ASN A 126 -2.88 4.38 -5.05
N PHE A 127 -3.59 5.32 -5.64
CA PHE A 127 -3.28 5.83 -6.98
C PHE A 127 -3.53 7.33 -7.04
N ASN A 128 -2.79 8.01 -7.89
CA ASN A 128 -2.95 9.43 -8.10
C ASN A 128 -4.09 9.67 -9.09
N VAL A 129 -4.98 10.61 -8.75
CA VAL A 129 -6.06 11.08 -9.62
C VAL A 129 -6.05 12.59 -9.71
N LEU A 130 -6.49 13.11 -10.84
CA LEU A 130 -6.67 14.54 -11.03
C LEU A 130 -8.07 14.95 -10.55
N PHE A 131 -8.12 15.76 -9.50
CA PHE A 131 -9.34 16.46 -9.08
C PHE A 131 -9.37 17.87 -9.68
N TYR A 132 -10.47 18.24 -10.29
CA TYR A 132 -10.65 19.59 -10.84
C TYR A 132 -12.07 20.12 -10.58
N ARG A 133 -12.19 21.43 -10.56
CA ARG A 133 -13.48 22.14 -10.45
C ARG A 133 -14.09 22.26 -11.83
N LYS A 134 -15.05 21.40 -12.13
CA LYS A 134 -15.74 21.35 -13.42
C LYS A 134 -16.40 22.67 -13.77
N ASP A 135 -17.10 23.30 -12.83
CA ASP A 135 -17.76 24.59 -12.98
C ASP A 135 -16.79 25.73 -13.37
N ILE A 136 -15.59 25.72 -12.78
CA ILE A 136 -14.55 26.70 -13.11
C ILE A 136 -13.99 26.47 -14.52
N PHE A 137 -13.68 25.22 -14.84
CA PHE A 137 -13.16 24.86 -16.18
C PHE A 137 -14.14 25.25 -17.28
N GLU A 138 -15.43 24.98 -17.09
CA GLU A 138 -16.50 25.38 -18.00
C GLU A 138 -16.60 26.90 -18.10
N SER A 139 -16.55 27.64 -16.98
CA SER A 139 -16.64 29.10 -16.98
C SER A 139 -15.46 29.80 -17.66
N LEU A 140 -14.28 29.18 -17.62
CA LEU A 140 -13.05 29.68 -18.25
C LEU A 140 -12.88 29.18 -19.69
N GLY A 141 -13.76 28.30 -20.18
CA GLY A 141 -13.67 27.70 -21.50
C GLY A 141 -12.42 26.84 -21.70
N ILE A 142 -11.90 26.22 -20.65
CA ILE A 142 -10.70 25.38 -20.70
C ILE A 142 -11.07 23.90 -20.54
N GLY A 143 -10.33 23.05 -21.26
CA GLY A 143 -10.50 21.60 -21.21
C GLY A 143 -9.72 20.95 -20.05
N VAL A 144 -10.09 19.72 -19.70
CA VAL A 144 -9.32 18.91 -18.75
C VAL A 144 -8.00 18.50 -19.41
N PRO A 145 -6.84 18.73 -18.77
CA PRO A 145 -5.56 18.37 -19.35
C PRO A 145 -5.39 16.84 -19.39
N ASN A 146 -4.92 16.32 -20.51
CA ASN A 146 -4.60 14.91 -20.72
C ASN A 146 -3.08 14.67 -20.74
N THR A 147 -2.30 15.70 -20.97
CA THR A 147 -0.83 15.67 -21.05
C THR A 147 -0.20 16.73 -20.15
N TRP A 148 1.09 16.61 -19.90
CA TRP A 148 1.85 17.63 -19.18
C TRP A 148 1.99 18.93 -19.98
N GLU A 149 1.99 18.85 -21.29
CA GLU A 149 1.95 20.00 -22.19
C GLU A 149 0.64 20.76 -22.04
N ASP A 150 -0.49 20.06 -21.93
CA ASP A 150 -1.79 20.69 -21.67
C ASP A 150 -1.76 21.44 -20.32
N VAL A 151 -1.16 20.82 -19.29
CA VAL A 151 -0.99 21.49 -17.97
C VAL A 151 -0.18 22.77 -18.12
N LYS A 152 0.96 22.75 -18.82
CA LYS A 152 1.77 23.95 -19.07
C LYS A 152 0.98 25.03 -19.82
N TYR A 153 0.17 24.63 -20.79
CA TYR A 153 -0.68 25.53 -21.57
C TYR A 153 -1.78 26.18 -20.72
N LEU A 154 -2.36 25.45 -19.77
CA LEU A 154 -3.42 25.95 -18.88
C LEU A 154 -2.88 26.88 -17.77
N MET A 155 -1.62 26.72 -17.34
CA MET A 155 -1.04 27.41 -16.22
C MET A 155 -1.19 28.95 -16.27
N PRO A 156 -0.92 29.67 -17.41
CA PRO A 156 -1.08 31.12 -17.47
C PRO A 156 -2.52 31.55 -17.21
N THR A 157 -3.50 30.77 -17.65
CA THR A 157 -4.92 31.06 -17.43
C THR A 157 -5.29 30.86 -15.97
N LEU A 158 -4.90 29.75 -15.36
CA LEU A 158 -5.15 29.46 -13.95
C LEU A 158 -4.53 30.52 -13.05
N LEU A 159 -3.27 30.89 -13.29
CA LEU A 159 -2.55 31.89 -12.48
C LEU A 159 -3.20 33.29 -12.56
N ARG A 160 -3.71 33.70 -13.72
CA ARG A 160 -4.46 34.97 -13.85
C ARG A 160 -5.71 35.02 -12.99
N HIS A 161 -6.30 33.84 -12.70
CA HIS A 161 -7.46 33.70 -11.84
C HIS A 161 -7.11 33.29 -10.40
N GLN A 162 -5.84 33.45 -9.98
CA GLN A 162 -5.34 33.07 -8.64
C GLN A 162 -5.52 31.59 -8.31
N MET A 163 -5.51 30.73 -9.32
CA MET A 163 -5.58 29.28 -9.21
C MET A 163 -4.25 28.66 -9.62
N ASN A 164 -4.06 27.40 -9.26
CA ASN A 164 -2.84 26.68 -9.57
C ASN A 164 -3.14 25.21 -9.86
N PHE A 165 -2.19 24.55 -10.51
CA PHE A 165 -2.13 23.10 -10.60
C PHE A 165 -1.20 22.61 -9.48
N TYR A 166 -1.69 21.68 -8.67
CA TYR A 166 -0.95 21.18 -7.51
C TYR A 166 -0.60 19.71 -7.67
N ILE A 167 0.66 19.38 -7.44
CA ILE A 167 1.15 18.01 -7.33
C ILE A 167 1.55 17.81 -5.86
N PRO A 168 1.00 16.78 -5.17
CA PRO A 168 1.28 16.55 -3.75
C PRO A 168 2.68 15.95 -3.55
N LEU A 169 3.71 16.75 -3.81
CA LEU A 169 5.08 16.37 -3.51
C LEU A 169 5.28 16.49 -1.99
N SER A 170 5.79 15.43 -1.37
CA SER A 170 6.09 15.46 0.06
C SER A 170 7.07 16.59 0.40
N GLY A 171 6.67 17.49 1.29
CA GLY A 171 7.51 18.57 1.80
C GLY A 171 8.41 18.17 2.97
N ALA A 172 8.30 16.95 3.48
CA ALA A 172 9.07 16.49 4.62
C ALA A 172 10.52 16.20 4.23
N ALA A 173 11.45 16.88 4.89
CA ALA A 173 12.88 16.53 4.95
C ALA A 173 13.63 16.40 3.62
N GLY A 174 13.26 17.12 2.58
CA GLY A 174 14.03 17.17 1.33
C GLY A 174 13.92 15.93 0.44
N TYR A 175 13.20 14.90 0.85
CA TYR A 175 12.93 13.73 0.05
C TYR A 175 11.54 13.80 -0.58
N LYS A 176 11.51 13.84 -1.90
CA LYS A 176 10.26 13.64 -2.64
C LYS A 176 9.81 12.20 -2.46
N SER A 177 8.53 11.99 -2.19
CA SER A 177 7.99 10.64 -2.08
C SER A 177 8.20 9.88 -3.38
N PHE A 178 8.91 8.76 -3.32
CA PHE A 178 9.19 7.91 -4.47
C PHE A 178 7.89 7.53 -5.24
N PRO A 179 6.79 7.09 -4.59
CA PRO A 179 5.55 6.78 -5.29
C PRO A 179 4.93 7.97 -6.04
N VAL A 180 5.21 9.20 -5.64
CA VAL A 180 4.69 10.41 -6.31
C VAL A 180 5.57 10.84 -7.48
N THR A 181 6.88 10.61 -7.40
CA THR A 181 7.83 11.04 -8.45
C THR A 181 8.07 9.98 -9.52
N THR A 182 7.98 8.71 -9.17
CA THR A 182 8.22 7.58 -10.08
C THR A 182 7.35 7.60 -11.34
N PRO A 183 6.04 7.95 -11.28
CA PRO A 183 5.23 8.03 -12.50
C PRO A 183 5.79 8.98 -13.56
N PHE A 184 6.42 10.09 -13.16
CA PHE A 184 7.03 11.03 -14.11
C PHE A 184 8.23 10.41 -14.84
N ILE A 185 9.01 9.60 -14.14
CA ILE A 185 10.16 8.88 -14.71
C ILE A 185 9.66 7.89 -15.76
N PHE A 186 8.70 7.06 -15.39
CA PHE A 186 8.18 6.01 -16.28
C PHE A 186 7.37 6.58 -17.46
N GLN A 187 6.62 7.66 -17.26
CA GLN A 187 5.90 8.33 -18.35
C GLN A 187 6.82 8.92 -19.41
N ASN A 188 8.07 9.23 -19.05
CA ASN A 188 9.09 9.65 -19.99
C ASN A 188 9.90 8.49 -20.59
N GLY A 189 9.47 7.24 -20.39
CA GLY A 189 10.12 6.06 -20.92
C GLY A 189 11.40 5.64 -20.20
N ALA A 190 11.78 6.34 -19.13
CA ALA A 190 12.99 5.99 -18.38
C ALA A 190 12.73 4.83 -17.42
N LYS A 191 13.76 4.04 -17.18
CA LYS A 191 13.79 2.97 -16.18
C LYS A 191 14.66 3.44 -15.00
N ILE A 192 14.36 2.98 -13.79
CA ILE A 192 15.17 3.29 -12.61
C ILE A 192 16.28 2.25 -12.44
N LEU A 193 15.96 1.02 -12.76
CA LEU A 193 16.92 -0.11 -12.70
C LEU A 193 17.17 -0.66 -14.10
N SER A 194 18.38 -1.16 -14.31
CA SER A 194 18.74 -2.00 -15.46
C SER A 194 17.83 -3.24 -15.54
N ASP A 195 17.79 -3.87 -16.71
CA ASP A 195 16.94 -5.05 -16.93
C ASP A 195 17.30 -6.24 -16.03
N ASP A 196 18.55 -6.32 -15.57
CA ASP A 196 19.00 -7.30 -14.58
C ASP A 196 18.67 -6.92 -13.12
N GLY A 197 18.20 -5.69 -12.87
CA GLY A 197 17.83 -5.17 -11.55
C GLY A 197 18.98 -4.81 -10.61
N PHE A 198 20.24 -4.91 -11.06
CA PHE A 198 21.40 -4.71 -10.19
C PHE A 198 22.07 -3.34 -10.30
N SER A 199 21.76 -2.57 -11.33
CA SER A 199 22.32 -1.25 -11.56
C SER A 199 21.23 -0.20 -11.69
N LEU A 200 21.56 1.05 -11.30
CA LEU A 200 20.71 2.19 -11.64
C LEU A 200 20.92 2.53 -13.11
N THR A 201 19.85 2.74 -13.85
CA THR A 201 19.96 3.29 -15.21
C THR A 201 20.33 4.76 -15.14
N ASP A 202 21.31 5.16 -15.96
CA ASP A 202 21.64 6.56 -16.13
C ASP A 202 20.53 7.22 -16.97
N VAL A 203 19.88 8.25 -16.42
CA VAL A 203 18.78 8.95 -17.10
C VAL A 203 19.31 9.77 -18.30
N SER A 204 20.63 9.86 -18.44
CA SER A 204 21.29 10.59 -19.54
C SER A 204 21.32 9.86 -20.89
N ASP A 205 21.06 8.55 -20.90
CA ASP A 205 21.07 7.73 -22.11
C ASP A 205 19.69 7.50 -22.76
N SER A 206 18.78 8.47 -22.68
CA SER A 206 17.67 8.51 -23.63
C SER A 206 18.26 8.93 -24.98
N ASP A 207 18.51 7.96 -25.83
CA ASP A 207 18.95 8.12 -27.19
C ASP A 207 18.17 9.26 -27.90
N ASP A 208 18.91 10.28 -28.24
CA ASP A 208 18.56 11.28 -29.23
C ASP A 208 18.64 10.61 -30.61
N SER A 209 17.73 9.68 -30.87
CA SER A 209 17.59 9.01 -32.17
C SER A 209 16.13 8.83 -32.53
N SER A 210 15.54 9.94 -32.99
CA SER A 210 14.57 9.97 -34.13
C SER A 210 14.09 11.39 -34.38
#